data_34a3a002f8409a750866cf6fb42266fa
#
_entry.id   34a3a002f8409a750866cf6fb42266fa
#
_cell.length_a   1.000
_cell.length_b   1.000
_cell.length_c   1.000
_cell.angle_alpha   90.00
_cell.angle_beta   90.00
_cell.angle_gamma   90.00
#
_symmetry.space_group_name_H-M   'P 1'
#
loop_
_entity.id
_entity.type
_entity.pdbx_description
1 polymer ?
#
loop_
_entity_poly.entity_id
_entity_poly.type
_entity_poly.pdbx_seq_one_letter_code
_entity_poly.pdbx_strand_id
1 'polypeptide(L)'
;MKAFVFTDEALERQAARFVWLELNTDDERNAALQDRLQIDGVPTLFVVDPSDEHVALRFLGSTTLEGLQRLLDDGAAAVARSATGIGERLARADALHGSGTNAEAAQAYAEVLAAAPADWPQRSRVSLARLDALGVGKAYEACARFALEILPAFRRTASAASVAASGLDCSTSLPAENASRKELVAASEAAGREIAADRTLTLPADDRSSLYGVLVDARKDAQDPAGARAVAEDWSAFLEREAAAARTPEERAVFDAHRTSAFLAAGRPQEAIPFLEGAERERPADPDPSSRLARVYREMKRWDAATAASDRALAKAQGITRINALKSRADLELARGDKAAARRFLDEALRSAQALAPGKKADDLVTGIRKQILSLDSKGQG
;
A
#
# COMPACT_ATOMS: atom_id res chain seq x y z
N MET A 1 -4.64 -4.32 9.99
CA MET A 1 -5.05 -5.72 10.19
C MET A 1 -4.33 -6.38 11.37
N LYS A 2 -2.99 -6.37 11.44
CA LYS A 2 -2.21 -7.08 12.49
C LYS A 2 -2.65 -6.73 13.92
N ALA A 3 -2.88 -5.45 14.21
CA ALA A 3 -3.25 -5.00 15.55
C ALA A 3 -4.75 -5.13 15.91
N PHE A 4 -5.62 -5.32 14.93
CA PHE A 4 -7.07 -5.22 15.16
C PHE A 4 -7.89 -6.39 14.62
N VAL A 5 -7.36 -7.16 13.69
CA VAL A 5 -8.08 -8.28 13.06
C VAL A 5 -7.44 -9.62 13.42
N PHE A 6 -6.12 -9.75 13.22
CA PHE A 6 -5.43 -11.02 13.51
C PHE A 6 -5.25 -11.33 14.98
N THR A 7 -5.50 -10.38 15.87
CA THR A 7 -5.49 -10.57 17.33
C THR A 7 -6.85 -10.89 17.92
N ASP A 8 -7.89 -11.00 17.09
CA ASP A 8 -9.25 -11.28 17.57
C ASP A 8 -9.41 -12.76 17.94
N GLU A 9 -9.90 -13.03 19.15
CA GLU A 9 -10.11 -14.38 19.68
C GLU A 9 -11.06 -15.24 18.81
N ALA A 10 -11.95 -14.60 18.03
CA ALA A 10 -12.83 -15.33 17.13
C ALA A 10 -12.09 -16.08 16.02
N LEU A 11 -10.83 -15.72 15.72
CA LEU A 11 -9.98 -16.43 14.79
C LEU A 11 -9.39 -17.73 15.34
N GLU A 12 -9.41 -17.95 16.65
CA GLU A 12 -8.96 -19.23 17.24
C GLU A 12 -9.71 -20.43 16.65
N ARG A 13 -10.99 -20.25 16.31
CA ARG A 13 -11.81 -21.30 15.66
C ARG A 13 -11.29 -21.65 14.25
N GLN A 14 -10.50 -20.80 13.63
CA GLN A 14 -9.91 -21.01 12.31
C GLN A 14 -8.52 -21.66 12.40
N ALA A 15 -7.88 -21.65 13.57
CA ALA A 15 -6.51 -22.10 13.75
C ALA A 15 -6.28 -23.57 13.34
N ALA A 16 -7.28 -24.45 13.54
CA ALA A 16 -7.21 -25.86 13.14
C ALA A 16 -7.45 -26.12 11.64
N ARG A 17 -7.94 -25.12 10.90
CA ARG A 17 -8.28 -25.25 9.46
C ARG A 17 -7.14 -24.85 8.53
N PHE A 18 -6.23 -23.99 9.01
CA PHE A 18 -5.18 -23.38 8.20
C PHE A 18 -3.85 -23.40 8.94
N VAL A 19 -2.77 -23.51 8.18
CA VAL A 19 -1.42 -23.17 8.65
C VAL A 19 -1.23 -21.68 8.38
N TRP A 20 -1.07 -20.90 9.45
CA TRP A 20 -0.92 -19.44 9.36
C TRP A 20 0.55 -19.09 9.17
N LEU A 21 0.83 -18.31 8.12
CA LEU A 21 2.17 -17.80 7.84
C LEU A 21 2.10 -16.27 7.72
N GLU A 22 2.96 -15.60 8.47
CA GLU A 22 3.22 -14.17 8.30
C GLU A 22 4.57 -14.00 7.60
N LEU A 23 4.56 -13.36 6.43
CA LEU A 23 5.75 -13.11 5.64
C LEU A 23 6.11 -11.62 5.72
N ASN A 24 7.26 -11.33 6.32
CA ASN A 24 7.83 -9.99 6.26
C ASN A 24 8.45 -9.78 4.87
N THR A 25 7.92 -8.83 4.11
CA THR A 25 8.42 -8.49 2.78
C THR A 25 9.78 -7.81 2.78
N ASP A 26 10.29 -7.36 3.92
CA ASP A 26 11.63 -6.80 4.06
C ASP A 26 12.68 -7.84 4.49
N ASP A 27 12.25 -9.09 4.76
CA ASP A 27 13.16 -10.19 5.06
C ASP A 27 13.60 -10.86 3.75
N GLU A 28 14.91 -10.82 3.48
CA GLU A 28 15.54 -11.38 2.27
C GLU A 28 15.26 -12.88 2.09
N ARG A 29 15.08 -13.62 3.19
CA ARG A 29 14.75 -15.05 3.16
C ARG A 29 13.42 -15.33 2.45
N ASN A 30 12.55 -14.34 2.38
CA ASN A 30 11.24 -14.43 1.74
C ASN A 30 11.24 -13.98 0.27
N ALA A 31 12.38 -13.51 -0.28
CA ALA A 31 12.46 -12.92 -1.62
C ALA A 31 11.91 -13.86 -2.72
N ALA A 32 12.35 -15.12 -2.74
CA ALA A 32 11.89 -16.10 -3.73
C ALA A 32 10.37 -16.36 -3.66
N LEU A 33 9.80 -16.37 -2.45
CA LEU A 33 8.36 -16.54 -2.26
C LEU A 33 7.59 -15.28 -2.66
N GLN A 34 8.12 -14.08 -2.37
CA GLN A 34 7.54 -12.82 -2.81
C GLN A 34 7.46 -12.74 -4.33
N ASP A 35 8.53 -13.12 -5.03
CA ASP A 35 8.57 -13.15 -6.49
C ASP A 35 7.56 -14.16 -7.07
N ARG A 36 7.46 -15.35 -6.46
CA ARG A 36 6.48 -16.37 -6.87
C ARG A 36 5.04 -15.90 -6.68
N LEU A 37 4.75 -15.24 -5.56
CA LEU A 37 3.41 -14.77 -5.22
C LEU A 37 3.05 -13.40 -5.85
N GLN A 38 3.97 -12.77 -6.58
CA GLN A 38 3.78 -11.47 -7.24
C GLN A 38 3.17 -10.43 -6.27
N ILE A 39 3.85 -10.20 -5.12
CA ILE A 39 3.37 -9.28 -4.09
C ILE A 39 3.67 -7.83 -4.50
N ASP A 40 2.65 -7.11 -4.95
CA ASP A 40 2.74 -5.71 -5.39
C ASP A 40 2.24 -4.71 -4.33
N GLY A 41 1.59 -5.19 -3.28
CA GLY A 41 1.09 -4.35 -2.19
C GLY A 41 0.91 -5.12 -0.88
N VAL A 42 0.80 -4.39 0.23
CA VAL A 42 0.59 -4.96 1.56
C VAL A 42 -0.55 -4.23 2.29
N PRO A 43 -1.39 -4.94 3.05
CA PRO A 43 -1.37 -6.41 3.20
C PRO A 43 -1.94 -7.13 1.98
N THR A 44 -1.36 -8.27 1.61
CA THR A 44 -1.96 -9.23 0.67
C THR A 44 -2.14 -10.57 1.38
N LEU A 45 -3.34 -11.13 1.28
CA LEU A 45 -3.70 -12.41 1.83
C LEU A 45 -3.72 -13.46 0.71
N PHE A 46 -3.15 -14.62 0.97
CA PHE A 46 -3.17 -15.76 0.07
C PHE A 46 -3.74 -16.98 0.80
N VAL A 47 -4.59 -17.74 0.12
CA VAL A 47 -4.87 -19.13 0.47
C VAL A 47 -4.20 -20.02 -0.56
N VAL A 48 -3.32 -20.88 -0.08
CA VAL A 48 -2.49 -21.75 -0.93
C VAL A 48 -2.90 -23.20 -0.69
N ASP A 49 -3.08 -23.96 -1.76
CA ASP A 49 -3.32 -25.41 -1.68
C ASP A 49 -2.00 -26.11 -1.29
N PRO A 50 -1.96 -26.83 -0.14
CA PRO A 50 -0.73 -27.48 0.29
C PRO A 50 -0.32 -28.69 -0.58
N SER A 51 -1.19 -29.19 -1.46
CA SER A 51 -0.91 -30.36 -2.29
C SER A 51 -0.01 -30.06 -3.49
N ASP A 52 -0.10 -28.85 -4.04
CA ASP A 52 0.64 -28.44 -5.26
C ASP A 52 1.12 -26.97 -5.19
N GLU A 53 0.92 -26.34 -4.03
CA GLU A 53 1.34 -24.96 -3.74
C GLU A 53 0.75 -23.88 -4.67
N HIS A 54 -0.34 -24.18 -5.39
CA HIS A 54 -0.99 -23.13 -6.17
C HIS A 54 -1.77 -22.16 -5.28
N VAL A 55 -1.89 -20.91 -5.74
CA VAL A 55 -2.69 -19.87 -5.05
C VAL A 55 -4.16 -20.09 -5.39
N ALA A 56 -4.92 -20.59 -4.42
CA ALA A 56 -6.35 -20.82 -4.56
C ALA A 56 -7.19 -19.54 -4.38
N LEU A 57 -6.68 -18.56 -3.64
CA LEU A 57 -7.30 -17.26 -3.45
C LEU A 57 -6.23 -16.20 -3.17
N ARG A 58 -6.36 -15.02 -3.79
CA ARG A 58 -5.60 -13.80 -3.50
C ARG A 58 -6.56 -12.68 -3.11
N PHE A 59 -6.19 -11.90 -2.10
CA PHE A 59 -6.93 -10.70 -1.70
C PHE A 59 -5.94 -9.61 -1.30
N LEU A 60 -5.99 -8.46 -1.97
CA LEU A 60 -5.20 -7.28 -1.66
C LEU A 60 -6.02 -6.31 -0.81
N GLY A 61 -5.40 -5.76 0.21
CA GLY A 61 -5.96 -4.72 1.07
C GLY A 61 -6.38 -5.22 2.45
N SER A 62 -6.93 -4.31 3.23
CA SER A 62 -7.44 -4.59 4.57
C SER A 62 -8.86 -5.13 4.51
N THR A 63 -9.23 -5.91 5.54
CA THR A 63 -10.61 -6.40 5.71
C THR A 63 -11.00 -6.40 7.17
N THR A 64 -12.29 -6.53 7.44
CA THR A 64 -12.83 -6.72 8.79
C THR A 64 -12.68 -8.18 9.22
N LEU A 65 -12.89 -8.47 10.50
CA LEU A 65 -12.92 -9.84 11.01
C LEU A 65 -13.90 -10.73 10.24
N GLU A 66 -15.13 -10.26 10.03
CA GLU A 66 -16.16 -10.97 9.26
C GLU A 66 -15.73 -11.17 7.78
N GLY A 67 -15.12 -10.16 7.19
CA GLY A 67 -14.56 -10.25 5.84
C GLY A 67 -13.45 -11.29 5.74
N LEU A 68 -12.54 -11.33 6.72
CA LEU A 68 -11.48 -12.34 6.78
C LEU A 68 -12.05 -13.75 6.91
N GLN A 69 -13.04 -13.96 7.79
CA GLN A 69 -13.68 -15.27 7.95
C GLN A 69 -14.30 -15.75 6.64
N ARG A 70 -14.98 -14.88 5.89
CA ARG A 70 -15.52 -15.21 4.57
C ARG A 70 -14.42 -15.55 3.56
N LEU A 71 -13.32 -14.78 3.53
CA LEU A 71 -12.18 -15.08 2.64
C LEU A 71 -11.56 -16.44 2.94
N LEU A 72 -11.48 -16.83 4.21
CA LEU A 72 -10.99 -18.15 4.62
C LEU A 72 -11.93 -19.27 4.16
N ASP A 73 -13.25 -19.07 4.29
CA ASP A 73 -14.25 -20.04 3.84
C ASP A 73 -14.23 -20.20 2.31
N ASP A 74 -14.15 -19.09 1.57
CA ASP A 74 -14.01 -19.07 0.12
C ASP A 74 -12.72 -19.77 -0.34
N GLY A 75 -11.59 -19.49 0.34
CA GLY A 75 -10.32 -20.12 0.05
C GLY A 75 -10.32 -21.64 0.30
N ALA A 76 -10.91 -22.08 1.42
CA ALA A 76 -11.08 -23.50 1.73
C ALA A 76 -11.95 -24.20 0.67
N ALA A 77 -13.05 -23.57 0.24
CA ALA A 77 -13.90 -24.11 -0.81
C ALA A 77 -13.17 -24.18 -2.18
N ALA A 78 -12.31 -23.21 -2.49
CA ALA A 78 -11.50 -23.22 -3.70
C ALA A 78 -10.47 -24.38 -3.70
N VAL A 79 -9.81 -24.62 -2.57
CA VAL A 79 -8.87 -25.75 -2.38
C VAL A 79 -9.58 -27.10 -2.51
N ALA A 80 -10.81 -27.22 -1.98
CA ALA A 80 -11.56 -28.47 -2.03
C ALA A 80 -11.96 -28.94 -3.44
N ARG A 81 -11.76 -28.12 -4.48
CA ARG A 81 -11.95 -28.42 -5.92
C ARG A 81 -13.27 -29.12 -6.27
N SER A 82 -14.29 -28.96 -5.45
CA SER A 82 -15.62 -29.51 -5.72
C SER A 82 -16.46 -28.63 -6.66
N ALA A 83 -15.82 -27.60 -7.26
CA ALA A 83 -16.50 -26.59 -8.03
C ALA A 83 -16.78 -27.05 -9.47
N THR A 84 -18.03 -26.96 -9.90
CA THR A 84 -18.50 -27.07 -11.28
C THR A 84 -19.05 -25.74 -11.77
N GLY A 85 -19.08 -25.52 -13.08
CA GLY A 85 -19.73 -24.33 -13.63
C GLY A 85 -19.06 -23.00 -13.27
N ILE A 86 -19.74 -22.11 -12.52
CA ILE A 86 -19.20 -20.79 -12.13
C ILE A 86 -17.99 -20.93 -11.21
N GLY A 87 -17.99 -21.90 -10.30
CA GLY A 87 -16.88 -22.15 -9.40
C GLY A 87 -15.59 -22.57 -10.12
N GLU A 88 -15.68 -23.41 -11.14
CA GLU A 88 -14.55 -23.80 -11.98
C GLU A 88 -13.94 -22.59 -12.73
N ARG A 89 -14.82 -21.74 -13.31
CA ARG A 89 -14.38 -20.49 -13.96
C ARG A 89 -13.69 -19.56 -12.99
N LEU A 90 -14.22 -19.44 -11.76
CA LEU A 90 -13.64 -18.62 -10.71
C LEU A 90 -12.27 -19.14 -10.30
N ALA A 91 -12.12 -20.44 -10.06
CA ALA A 91 -10.83 -21.04 -9.72
C ALA A 91 -9.77 -20.79 -10.81
N ARG A 92 -10.17 -20.83 -12.08
CA ARG A 92 -9.28 -20.46 -13.19
C ARG A 92 -8.89 -18.98 -13.15
N ALA A 93 -9.84 -18.08 -12.89
CA ALA A 93 -9.56 -16.64 -12.79
C ALA A 93 -8.61 -16.33 -11.60
N ASP A 94 -8.84 -16.96 -10.46
CA ASP A 94 -7.99 -16.83 -9.27
C ASP A 94 -6.55 -17.37 -9.56
N ALA A 95 -6.42 -18.48 -10.26
CA ALA A 95 -5.12 -19.03 -10.66
C ALA A 95 -4.36 -18.10 -11.63
N LEU A 96 -5.05 -17.49 -12.60
CA LEU A 96 -4.46 -16.48 -13.50
C LEU A 96 -3.97 -15.27 -12.72
N HIS A 97 -4.77 -14.78 -11.76
CA HIS A 97 -4.39 -13.66 -10.91
C HIS A 97 -3.21 -14.02 -9.98
N GLY A 98 -3.24 -15.20 -9.39
CA GLY A 98 -2.16 -15.71 -8.54
C GLY A 98 -0.83 -15.89 -9.29
N SER A 99 -0.86 -16.18 -10.59
CA SER A 99 0.33 -16.29 -11.46
C SER A 99 0.80 -14.95 -12.04
N GLY A 100 0.12 -13.83 -11.72
CA GLY A 100 0.46 -12.52 -12.27
C GLY A 100 0.00 -12.26 -13.70
N THR A 101 -0.79 -13.16 -14.29
CA THR A 101 -1.37 -13.00 -15.64
C THR A 101 -2.62 -12.12 -15.56
N ASN A 102 -2.39 -10.85 -15.17
CA ASN A 102 -3.46 -9.95 -14.68
C ASN A 102 -4.47 -9.54 -15.77
N ALA A 103 -4.05 -9.42 -17.03
CA ALA A 103 -4.96 -9.06 -18.12
C ALA A 103 -5.99 -10.17 -18.38
N GLU A 104 -5.53 -11.42 -18.46
CA GLU A 104 -6.40 -12.60 -18.62
C GLU A 104 -7.23 -12.84 -17.36
N ALA A 105 -6.67 -12.62 -16.17
CA ALA A 105 -7.40 -12.69 -14.92
C ALA A 105 -8.58 -11.72 -14.88
N ALA A 106 -8.35 -10.44 -15.24
CA ALA A 106 -9.40 -9.42 -15.28
C ALA A 106 -10.53 -9.79 -16.25
N GLN A 107 -10.19 -10.38 -17.41
CA GLN A 107 -11.17 -10.87 -18.38
C GLN A 107 -11.93 -12.07 -17.82
N ALA A 108 -11.24 -13.06 -17.23
CA ALA A 108 -11.86 -14.24 -16.66
C ALA A 108 -12.82 -13.87 -15.50
N TYR A 109 -12.45 -12.92 -14.63
CA TYR A 109 -13.35 -12.40 -13.60
C TYR A 109 -14.57 -11.70 -14.21
N ALA A 110 -14.41 -10.97 -15.33
CA ALA A 110 -15.55 -10.35 -16.01
C ALA A 110 -16.55 -11.41 -16.49
N GLU A 111 -16.08 -12.51 -17.04
CA GLU A 111 -16.91 -13.63 -17.49
C GLU A 111 -17.63 -14.31 -16.34
N VAL A 112 -16.95 -14.49 -15.19
CA VAL A 112 -17.54 -15.00 -13.95
C VAL A 112 -18.67 -14.08 -13.49
N LEU A 113 -18.42 -12.75 -13.40
CA LEU A 113 -19.41 -11.77 -12.96
C LEU A 113 -20.61 -11.69 -13.89
N ALA A 114 -20.41 -11.85 -15.21
CA ALA A 114 -21.48 -11.86 -16.19
C ALA A 114 -22.37 -13.12 -16.10
N ALA A 115 -21.76 -14.28 -15.75
CA ALA A 115 -22.48 -15.54 -15.63
C ALA A 115 -23.14 -15.72 -14.24
N ALA A 116 -22.66 -15.01 -13.21
CA ALA A 116 -23.13 -15.19 -11.85
C ALA A 116 -24.47 -14.48 -11.59
N PRO A 117 -25.36 -15.09 -10.77
CA PRO A 117 -26.59 -14.43 -10.31
C PRO A 117 -26.29 -13.12 -9.58
N ALA A 118 -27.24 -12.19 -9.59
CA ALA A 118 -27.07 -10.88 -8.96
C ALA A 118 -26.82 -10.97 -7.45
N ASP A 119 -27.42 -11.94 -6.79
CA ASP A 119 -27.34 -12.24 -5.36
C ASP A 119 -26.24 -13.26 -4.99
N TRP A 120 -25.36 -13.59 -5.95
CA TRP A 120 -24.29 -14.55 -5.69
C TRP A 120 -23.34 -14.06 -4.58
N PRO A 121 -23.12 -14.86 -3.51
CA PRO A 121 -22.37 -14.41 -2.31
C PRO A 121 -20.95 -13.94 -2.58
N GLN A 122 -20.27 -14.51 -3.60
CA GLN A 122 -18.89 -14.15 -3.92
C GLN A 122 -18.77 -12.96 -4.89
N ARG A 123 -19.86 -12.39 -5.36
CA ARG A 123 -19.85 -11.28 -6.33
C ARG A 123 -18.96 -10.12 -5.88
N SER A 124 -19.06 -9.72 -4.60
CA SER A 124 -18.25 -8.63 -4.05
C SER A 124 -16.75 -8.95 -4.09
N ARG A 125 -16.35 -10.15 -3.64
CA ARG A 125 -14.96 -10.60 -3.69
C ARG A 125 -14.42 -10.59 -5.12
N VAL A 126 -15.17 -11.16 -6.06
CA VAL A 126 -14.76 -11.26 -7.46
C VAL A 126 -14.68 -9.88 -8.12
N SER A 127 -15.55 -8.94 -7.75
CA SER A 127 -15.45 -7.55 -8.21
C SER A 127 -14.16 -6.88 -7.72
N LEU A 128 -13.79 -7.09 -6.45
CA LEU A 128 -12.52 -6.56 -5.91
C LEU A 128 -11.31 -7.22 -6.57
N ALA A 129 -11.33 -8.54 -6.79
CA ALA A 129 -10.25 -9.24 -7.49
C ALA A 129 -10.08 -8.78 -8.94
N ARG A 130 -11.20 -8.52 -9.65
CA ARG A 130 -11.15 -7.91 -10.98
C ARG A 130 -10.56 -6.52 -10.97
N LEU A 131 -10.95 -5.69 -10.00
CA LEU A 131 -10.44 -4.32 -9.85
C LEU A 131 -8.93 -4.33 -9.62
N ASP A 132 -8.45 -5.21 -8.74
CA ASP A 132 -7.03 -5.40 -8.48
C ASP A 132 -6.28 -5.86 -9.75
N ALA A 133 -6.77 -6.89 -10.44
CA ALA A 133 -6.19 -7.37 -11.68
C ALA A 133 -6.11 -6.31 -12.78
N LEU A 134 -7.12 -5.43 -12.90
CA LEU A 134 -7.11 -4.29 -13.83
C LEU A 134 -6.04 -3.27 -13.46
N GLY A 135 -5.91 -2.92 -12.18
CA GLY A 135 -4.93 -1.95 -11.68
C GLY A 135 -3.50 -2.44 -11.85
N VAL A 136 -3.19 -3.64 -11.34
CA VAL A 136 -1.86 -4.27 -11.45
C VAL A 136 -1.50 -4.54 -12.92
N GLY A 137 -2.48 -4.94 -13.73
CA GLY A 137 -2.34 -5.13 -15.18
C GLY A 137 -2.21 -3.83 -15.98
N LYS A 138 -2.23 -2.66 -15.31
CA LYS A 138 -2.12 -1.32 -15.92
C LYS A 138 -3.22 -1.00 -16.94
N ALA A 139 -4.35 -1.68 -16.87
CA ALA A 139 -5.53 -1.38 -17.66
C ALA A 139 -6.30 -0.19 -17.04
N TYR A 140 -5.62 0.95 -16.87
CA TYR A 140 -6.03 2.07 -16.01
C TYR A 140 -7.40 2.64 -16.34
N GLU A 141 -7.76 2.80 -17.62
CA GLU A 141 -9.08 3.31 -17.98
C GLU A 141 -10.19 2.32 -17.61
N ALA A 142 -9.99 1.04 -17.89
CA ALA A 142 -10.94 -0.01 -17.50
C ALA A 142 -11.06 -0.14 -15.98
N CYS A 143 -9.94 -0.01 -15.26
CA CYS A 143 -9.91 0.02 -13.81
C CYS A 143 -10.74 1.19 -13.24
N ALA A 144 -10.50 2.41 -13.70
CA ALA A 144 -11.19 3.60 -13.22
C ALA A 144 -12.72 3.53 -13.49
N ARG A 145 -13.09 3.12 -14.71
CA ARG A 145 -14.52 2.95 -15.07
C ARG A 145 -15.19 1.87 -14.23
N PHE A 146 -14.52 0.73 -14.06
CA PHE A 146 -15.05 -0.37 -13.27
C PHE A 146 -15.16 -0.01 -11.78
N ALA A 147 -14.19 0.71 -11.21
CA ALA A 147 -14.30 1.21 -9.85
C ALA A 147 -15.54 2.09 -9.65
N LEU A 148 -15.79 3.05 -10.55
CA LEU A 148 -16.96 3.92 -10.49
C LEU A 148 -18.28 3.14 -10.69
N GLU A 149 -18.28 2.11 -11.54
CA GLU A 149 -19.42 1.22 -11.77
C GLU A 149 -19.83 0.46 -10.50
N ILE A 150 -18.84 -0.14 -9.79
CA ILE A 150 -19.14 -0.99 -8.63
C ILE A 150 -19.27 -0.19 -7.32
N LEU A 151 -18.75 1.02 -7.23
CA LEU A 151 -18.71 1.81 -6.00
C LEU A 151 -20.08 1.98 -5.32
N PRO A 152 -21.21 2.19 -6.02
CA PRO A 152 -22.52 2.27 -5.38
C PRO A 152 -22.88 1.03 -4.55
N ALA A 153 -22.53 -0.16 -5.04
CA ALA A 153 -22.76 -1.41 -4.32
C ALA A 153 -21.84 -1.58 -3.11
N PHE A 154 -20.64 -1.00 -3.15
CA PHE A 154 -19.65 -1.06 -2.09
C PHE A 154 -19.75 0.07 -1.06
N ARG A 155 -20.51 1.14 -1.34
CA ARG A 155 -20.53 2.38 -0.57
C ARG A 155 -20.67 2.19 0.96
N ARG A 156 -21.47 1.21 1.38
CA ARG A 156 -21.74 0.90 2.80
C ARG A 156 -20.98 -0.34 3.30
N THR A 157 -19.95 -0.75 2.61
CA THR A 157 -19.11 -1.88 3.00
C THR A 157 -17.75 -1.38 3.49
N ALA A 158 -16.99 -2.26 4.17
CA ALA A 158 -15.63 -1.97 4.58
C ALA A 158 -14.69 -1.63 3.42
N SER A 159 -14.98 -2.12 2.19
CA SER A 159 -14.14 -1.92 1.01
C SER A 159 -14.43 -0.62 0.24
N ALA A 160 -15.35 0.23 0.71
CA ALA A 160 -15.70 1.46 -0.02
C ALA A 160 -14.49 2.38 -0.26
N ALA A 161 -13.64 2.55 0.76
CA ALA A 161 -12.44 3.38 0.66
C ALA A 161 -11.42 2.80 -0.33
N SER A 162 -11.20 1.49 -0.30
CA SER A 162 -10.27 0.81 -1.21
C SER A 162 -10.72 0.89 -2.66
N VAL A 163 -12.04 0.70 -2.92
CA VAL A 163 -12.60 0.83 -4.28
C VAL A 163 -12.45 2.27 -4.80
N ALA A 164 -12.75 3.27 -3.97
CA ALA A 164 -12.61 4.67 -4.34
C ALA A 164 -11.15 5.07 -4.57
N ALA A 165 -10.23 4.61 -3.71
CA ALA A 165 -8.79 4.85 -3.86
C ALA A 165 -8.25 4.22 -5.16
N SER A 166 -8.58 2.95 -5.44
CA SER A 166 -8.17 2.28 -6.67
C SER A 166 -8.69 2.98 -7.91
N GLY A 167 -9.94 3.44 -7.89
CA GLY A 167 -10.53 4.20 -9.00
C GLY A 167 -9.81 5.52 -9.28
N LEU A 168 -9.45 6.25 -8.23
CA LEU A 168 -8.74 7.52 -8.35
C LEU A 168 -7.28 7.30 -8.77
N ASP A 169 -6.58 6.32 -8.19
CA ASP A 169 -5.21 5.97 -8.56
C ASP A 169 -5.12 5.54 -10.04
N CYS A 170 -6.03 4.69 -10.49
CA CYS A 170 -6.12 4.33 -11.91
C CYS A 170 -6.40 5.55 -12.80
N SER A 171 -7.28 6.45 -12.38
CA SER A 171 -7.63 7.66 -13.15
C SER A 171 -6.43 8.60 -13.31
N THR A 172 -5.67 8.81 -12.24
CA THR A 172 -4.47 9.68 -12.24
C THR A 172 -3.31 9.03 -12.97
N SER A 173 -3.24 7.70 -13.02
CA SER A 173 -2.23 6.93 -13.77
C SER A 173 -2.45 6.94 -15.28
N LEU A 174 -3.60 7.43 -15.78
CA LEU A 174 -3.82 7.59 -17.22
C LEU A 174 -2.86 8.62 -17.81
N PRO A 175 -2.34 8.41 -19.05
CA PRO A 175 -1.56 9.41 -19.74
C PRO A 175 -2.31 10.75 -19.87
N ALA A 176 -1.58 11.86 -19.85
CA ALA A 176 -2.18 13.20 -19.88
C ALA A 176 -3.03 13.46 -21.15
N GLU A 177 -2.65 12.82 -22.26
CA GLU A 177 -3.33 12.86 -23.55
C GLU A 177 -4.56 11.96 -23.65
N ASN A 178 -4.83 11.11 -22.66
CA ASN A 178 -6.02 10.25 -22.69
C ASN A 178 -7.29 11.09 -22.56
N ALA A 179 -8.20 10.96 -23.53
CA ALA A 179 -9.40 11.77 -23.64
C ALA A 179 -10.36 11.64 -22.43
N SER A 180 -10.38 10.46 -21.78
CA SER A 180 -11.24 10.18 -20.63
C SER A 180 -10.62 10.61 -19.30
N ARG A 181 -9.31 10.92 -19.24
CA ARG A 181 -8.58 11.19 -18.01
C ARG A 181 -9.24 12.27 -17.15
N LYS A 182 -9.55 13.40 -17.74
CA LYS A 182 -10.14 14.55 -17.01
C LYS A 182 -11.47 14.21 -16.36
N GLU A 183 -12.35 13.53 -17.08
CA GLU A 183 -13.67 13.11 -16.59
C GLU A 183 -13.51 12.07 -15.48
N LEU A 184 -12.69 11.03 -15.70
CA LEU A 184 -12.51 9.95 -14.76
C LEU A 184 -11.84 10.43 -13.45
N VAL A 185 -10.83 11.31 -13.53
CA VAL A 185 -10.21 11.91 -12.34
C VAL A 185 -11.24 12.71 -11.55
N ALA A 186 -12.02 13.57 -12.22
CA ALA A 186 -13.03 14.39 -11.54
C ALA A 186 -14.11 13.52 -10.85
N ALA A 187 -14.62 12.50 -11.53
CA ALA A 187 -15.64 11.60 -10.97
C ALA A 187 -15.08 10.76 -9.80
N SER A 188 -13.89 10.17 -9.96
CA SER A 188 -13.25 9.35 -8.92
C SER A 188 -12.87 10.19 -7.70
N GLU A 189 -12.37 11.42 -7.92
CA GLU A 189 -12.04 12.31 -6.82
C GLU A 189 -13.29 12.76 -6.03
N ALA A 190 -14.38 13.11 -6.72
CA ALA A 190 -15.63 13.49 -6.07
C ALA A 190 -16.17 12.34 -5.20
N ALA A 191 -16.18 11.13 -5.74
CA ALA A 191 -16.60 9.93 -5.03
C ALA A 191 -15.67 9.62 -3.83
N GLY A 192 -14.37 9.72 -4.02
CA GLY A 192 -13.37 9.51 -2.96
C GLY A 192 -13.53 10.51 -1.81
N ARG A 193 -13.74 11.79 -2.10
CA ARG A 193 -13.99 12.83 -1.09
C ARG A 193 -15.23 12.56 -0.27
N GLU A 194 -16.30 12.15 -0.93
CA GLU A 194 -17.56 11.83 -0.26
C GLU A 194 -17.38 10.67 0.73
N ILE A 195 -16.69 9.59 0.32
CA ILE A 195 -16.42 8.43 1.16
C ILE A 195 -15.45 8.77 2.30
N ALA A 196 -14.38 9.50 2.02
CA ALA A 196 -13.41 9.89 3.04
C ALA A 196 -14.05 10.76 4.15
N ALA A 197 -14.95 11.68 3.78
CA ALA A 197 -15.63 12.60 4.70
C ALA A 197 -16.78 11.96 5.49
N ASP A 198 -17.40 10.90 4.96
CA ASP A 198 -18.56 10.27 5.61
C ASP A 198 -18.14 9.45 6.82
N ARG A 199 -18.39 10.02 8.02
CA ARG A 199 -18.07 9.40 9.32
C ARG A 199 -19.05 8.31 9.73
N THR A 200 -20.17 8.15 9.04
CA THR A 200 -21.16 7.10 9.31
C THR A 200 -20.75 5.76 8.73
N LEU A 201 -19.77 5.76 7.83
CA LEU A 201 -19.23 4.55 7.21
C LEU A 201 -18.22 3.88 8.16
N THR A 202 -18.43 2.61 8.44
CA THR A 202 -17.47 1.78 9.19
C THR A 202 -16.41 1.26 8.22
N LEU A 203 -15.32 2.01 8.08
CA LEU A 203 -14.19 1.70 7.22
C LEU A 203 -12.95 1.33 8.04
N PRO A 204 -12.10 0.41 7.58
CA PRO A 204 -10.78 0.24 8.15
C PRO A 204 -10.01 1.57 8.12
N ALA A 205 -9.37 1.93 9.24
CA ALA A 205 -8.69 3.22 9.36
C ALA A 205 -7.55 3.37 8.34
N ASP A 206 -6.84 2.26 8.06
CA ASP A 206 -5.76 2.23 7.05
C ASP A 206 -6.30 2.54 5.65
N ASP A 207 -7.43 1.94 5.27
CA ASP A 207 -8.04 2.14 3.94
C ASP A 207 -8.55 3.58 3.77
N ARG A 208 -9.21 4.12 4.81
CA ARG A 208 -9.64 5.54 4.82
C ARG A 208 -8.44 6.47 4.72
N SER A 209 -7.36 6.16 5.42
CA SER A 209 -6.11 6.93 5.38
C SER A 209 -5.43 6.86 4.01
N SER A 210 -5.40 5.68 3.40
CA SER A 210 -4.88 5.50 2.05
C SER A 210 -5.67 6.32 1.02
N LEU A 211 -7.00 6.34 1.14
CA LEU A 211 -7.85 7.17 0.30
C LEU A 211 -7.53 8.67 0.41
N TYR A 212 -7.31 9.18 1.64
CA TYR A 212 -6.85 10.55 1.82
C TYR A 212 -5.50 10.81 1.14
N GLY A 213 -4.55 9.87 1.24
CA GLY A 213 -3.26 9.96 0.57
C GLY A 213 -3.40 10.11 -0.96
N VAL A 214 -4.20 9.25 -1.57
CA VAL A 214 -4.48 9.30 -3.03
C VAL A 214 -5.17 10.61 -3.42
N LEU A 215 -6.10 11.11 -2.59
CA LEU A 215 -6.75 12.42 -2.81
C LEU A 215 -5.75 13.59 -2.75
N VAL A 216 -4.79 13.57 -1.82
CA VAL A 216 -3.71 14.57 -1.75
C VAL A 216 -2.86 14.53 -3.00
N ASP A 217 -2.48 13.34 -3.47
CA ASP A 217 -1.61 13.18 -4.63
C ASP A 217 -2.34 13.57 -5.93
N ALA A 218 -3.62 13.26 -6.06
CA ALA A 218 -4.45 13.73 -7.17
C ALA A 218 -4.50 15.27 -7.27
N ARG A 219 -4.56 15.97 -6.12
CA ARG A 219 -4.52 17.44 -6.10
C ARG A 219 -3.15 18.00 -6.46
N LYS A 220 -2.07 17.34 -6.02
CA LYS A 220 -0.71 17.72 -6.45
C LYS A 220 -0.53 17.57 -7.96
N ASP A 221 -1.01 16.46 -8.52
CA ASP A 221 -1.02 16.18 -9.95
C ASP A 221 -1.78 17.26 -10.74
N ALA A 222 -2.90 17.70 -10.20
CA ALA A 222 -3.70 18.80 -10.73
C ALA A 222 -3.07 20.19 -10.54
N GLN A 223 -1.85 20.29 -9.97
CA GLN A 223 -1.18 21.55 -9.64
C GLN A 223 -2.01 22.44 -8.70
N ASP A 224 -2.80 21.82 -7.80
CA ASP A 224 -3.64 22.49 -6.80
C ASP A 224 -3.06 22.29 -5.38
N PRO A 225 -2.03 23.07 -4.99
CA PRO A 225 -1.42 22.94 -3.67
C PRO A 225 -2.35 23.34 -2.53
N ALA A 226 -3.31 24.24 -2.78
CA ALA A 226 -4.29 24.64 -1.77
C ALA A 226 -5.28 23.51 -1.49
N GLY A 227 -5.81 22.89 -2.53
CA GLY A 227 -6.67 21.72 -2.41
C GLY A 227 -5.96 20.52 -1.79
N ALA A 228 -4.70 20.27 -2.14
CA ALA A 228 -3.88 19.24 -1.52
C ALA A 228 -3.72 19.46 -0.02
N ARG A 229 -3.45 20.72 0.40
CA ARG A 229 -3.34 21.09 1.81
C ARG A 229 -4.65 20.89 2.56
N ALA A 230 -5.79 21.34 2.00
CA ALA A 230 -7.09 21.17 2.62
C ALA A 230 -7.42 19.70 2.89
N VAL A 231 -7.19 18.82 1.90
CA VAL A 231 -7.36 17.37 2.07
C VAL A 231 -6.42 16.81 3.15
N ALA A 232 -5.17 17.27 3.19
CA ALA A 232 -4.20 16.84 4.19
C ALA A 232 -4.54 17.31 5.62
N GLU A 233 -5.20 18.46 5.78
CA GLU A 233 -5.73 18.92 7.07
C GLU A 233 -6.84 17.98 7.56
N ASP A 234 -7.80 17.61 6.71
CA ASP A 234 -8.83 16.64 7.04
C ASP A 234 -8.22 15.26 7.39
N TRP A 235 -7.22 14.84 6.61
CA TRP A 235 -6.49 13.60 6.85
C TRP A 235 -5.78 13.60 8.21
N SER A 236 -5.03 14.66 8.53
CA SER A 236 -4.35 14.77 9.81
C SER A 236 -5.34 14.76 10.98
N ALA A 237 -6.45 15.48 10.86
CA ALA A 237 -7.49 15.50 11.88
C ALA A 237 -8.18 14.13 12.06
N PHE A 238 -8.35 13.36 10.99
CA PHE A 238 -8.82 11.98 11.07
C PHE A 238 -7.82 11.12 11.86
N LEU A 239 -6.55 11.11 11.47
CA LEU A 239 -5.51 10.28 12.08
C LEU A 239 -5.23 10.61 13.55
N GLU A 240 -5.33 11.88 13.94
CA GLU A 240 -5.21 12.28 15.35
C GLU A 240 -6.33 11.66 16.21
N ARG A 241 -7.55 11.57 15.69
CA ARG A 241 -8.64 10.90 16.41
C ARG A 241 -8.41 9.39 16.53
N GLU A 242 -7.96 8.74 15.46
CA GLU A 242 -7.66 7.31 15.47
C GLU A 242 -6.50 7.00 16.46
N ALA A 243 -5.43 7.81 16.42
CA ALA A 243 -4.31 7.66 17.33
C ALA A 243 -4.70 7.91 18.80
N ALA A 244 -5.61 8.85 19.06
CA ALA A 244 -6.13 9.11 20.40
C ALA A 244 -7.04 8.00 20.92
N ALA A 245 -7.71 7.27 20.05
CA ALA A 245 -8.56 6.12 20.38
C ALA A 245 -7.77 4.83 20.59
N ALA A 246 -6.52 4.77 20.16
CA ALA A 246 -5.64 3.62 20.33
C ALA A 246 -5.37 3.32 21.81
N ARG A 247 -5.46 2.04 22.19
CA ARG A 247 -5.36 1.58 23.58
C ARG A 247 -3.92 1.26 23.99
N THR A 248 -3.08 0.89 23.03
CA THR A 248 -1.68 0.52 23.26
C THR A 248 -0.73 1.35 22.41
N PRO A 249 0.56 1.43 22.76
CA PRO A 249 1.58 2.07 21.93
C PRO A 249 1.68 1.43 20.53
N GLU A 250 1.51 0.11 20.43
CA GLU A 250 1.56 -0.66 19.18
C GLU A 250 0.40 -0.28 18.25
N GLU A 251 -0.83 -0.21 18.78
CA GLU A 251 -2.00 0.25 18.04
C GLU A 251 -1.80 1.68 17.53
N ARG A 252 -1.24 2.56 18.37
CA ARG A 252 -0.95 3.95 18.00
C ARG A 252 0.11 4.05 16.91
N ALA A 253 1.15 3.21 17.00
CA ALA A 253 2.27 3.19 16.06
C ALA A 253 1.86 2.83 14.62
N VAL A 254 0.75 2.11 14.43
CA VAL A 254 0.18 1.82 13.11
C VAL A 254 -0.06 3.11 12.32
N PHE A 255 -0.42 4.20 12.98
CA PHE A 255 -0.75 5.47 12.34
C PHE A 255 0.47 6.39 12.11
N ASP A 256 1.64 6.12 12.69
CA ASP A 256 2.78 7.05 12.69
C ASP A 256 3.26 7.44 11.29
N ALA A 257 3.29 6.50 10.35
CA ALA A 257 3.68 6.77 8.97
C ALA A 257 2.69 7.71 8.26
N HIS A 258 1.41 7.40 8.40
CA HIS A 258 0.31 8.16 7.80
C HIS A 258 0.20 9.55 8.43
N ARG A 259 0.30 9.67 9.77
CA ARG A 259 0.31 10.95 10.50
C ARG A 259 1.45 11.85 10.03
N THR A 260 2.66 11.28 9.91
CA THR A 260 3.82 12.01 9.39
C THR A 260 3.54 12.55 7.99
N SER A 261 3.02 11.72 7.08
CA SER A 261 2.72 12.11 5.72
C SER A 261 1.61 13.17 5.64
N ALA A 262 0.58 13.04 6.46
CA ALA A 262 -0.51 14.01 6.54
C ALA A 262 -0.03 15.38 7.02
N PHE A 263 0.76 15.44 8.09
CA PHE A 263 1.32 16.72 8.59
C PHE A 263 2.30 17.36 7.60
N LEU A 264 3.12 16.58 6.92
CA LEU A 264 3.98 17.09 5.85
C LEU A 264 3.16 17.68 4.70
N ALA A 265 2.12 16.98 4.25
CA ALA A 265 1.26 17.46 3.17
C ALA A 265 0.42 18.69 3.57
N ALA A 266 0.04 18.78 4.84
CA ALA A 266 -0.64 19.97 5.41
C ALA A 266 0.29 21.17 5.60
N GLY A 267 1.62 21.02 5.42
CA GLY A 267 2.60 22.07 5.68
C GLY A 267 2.84 22.33 7.18
N ARG A 268 2.58 21.35 8.03
CA ARG A 268 2.69 21.40 9.49
C ARG A 268 3.69 20.37 10.04
N PRO A 269 4.91 20.25 9.45
CA PRO A 269 5.87 19.19 9.79
C PRO A 269 6.24 19.14 11.28
N GLN A 270 6.26 20.29 11.97
CA GLN A 270 6.60 20.38 13.39
C GLN A 270 5.68 19.57 14.31
N GLU A 271 4.44 19.33 13.89
CA GLU A 271 3.46 18.57 14.67
C GLU A 271 3.74 17.05 14.68
N ALA A 272 4.56 16.59 13.75
CA ALA A 272 5.00 15.21 13.75
C ALA A 272 6.11 14.91 14.78
N ILE A 273 6.85 15.91 15.24
CA ILE A 273 8.03 15.70 16.10
C ILE A 273 7.66 15.04 17.44
N PRO A 274 6.68 15.53 18.23
CA PRO A 274 6.44 15.01 19.57
C PRO A 274 6.08 13.51 19.59
N PHE A 275 5.21 13.07 18.67
CA PHE A 275 4.81 11.67 18.65
C PHE A 275 5.92 10.75 18.09
N LEU A 276 6.73 11.23 17.13
CA LEU A 276 7.86 10.46 16.61
C LEU A 276 8.98 10.33 17.65
N GLU A 277 9.27 11.36 18.42
CA GLU A 277 10.21 11.28 19.55
C GLU A 277 9.68 10.36 20.65
N GLY A 278 8.37 10.35 20.89
CA GLY A 278 7.70 9.39 21.77
C GLY A 278 7.91 7.95 21.28
N ALA A 279 7.60 7.71 20.01
CA ALA A 279 7.75 6.41 19.38
C ALA A 279 9.21 5.91 19.37
N GLU A 280 10.20 6.81 19.20
CA GLU A 280 11.62 6.47 19.27
C GLU A 280 12.04 6.03 20.70
N ARG A 281 11.46 6.64 21.73
CA ARG A 281 11.71 6.23 23.12
C ARG A 281 11.02 4.90 23.48
N GLU A 282 9.79 4.69 23.00
CA GLU A 282 9.02 3.48 23.27
C GLU A 282 9.58 2.26 22.52
N ARG A 283 10.17 2.48 21.35
CA ARG A 283 10.70 1.45 20.46
C ARG A 283 12.14 1.75 20.05
N PRO A 284 13.11 1.68 20.98
CA PRO A 284 14.48 2.15 20.74
C PRO A 284 15.26 1.37 19.66
N ALA A 285 14.89 0.12 19.39
CA ALA A 285 15.49 -0.70 18.33
C ALA A 285 14.89 -0.47 16.95
N ASP A 286 13.72 0.19 16.87
CA ASP A 286 13.03 0.46 15.61
C ASP A 286 13.69 1.64 14.88
N PRO A 287 14.16 1.48 13.62
CA PRO A 287 14.71 2.57 12.83
C PRO A 287 13.68 3.57 12.32
N ASP A 288 12.41 3.17 12.22
CA ASP A 288 11.35 3.92 11.55
C ASP A 288 11.06 5.29 12.15
N PRO A 289 10.92 5.45 13.49
CA PRO A 289 10.69 6.77 14.07
C PRO A 289 11.83 7.74 13.77
N SER A 290 13.09 7.27 13.86
CA SER A 290 14.28 8.08 13.53
C SER A 290 14.31 8.45 12.05
N SER A 291 13.94 7.54 11.14
CA SER A 291 13.86 7.81 9.70
C SER A 291 12.81 8.87 9.37
N ARG A 292 11.63 8.79 10.02
CA ARG A 292 10.55 9.78 9.86
C ARG A 292 10.94 11.13 10.44
N LEU A 293 11.60 11.18 11.59
CA LEU A 293 12.16 12.43 12.15
C LEU A 293 13.16 13.08 11.19
N ALA A 294 14.05 12.30 10.57
CA ALA A 294 14.99 12.83 9.59
C ALA A 294 14.26 13.49 8.41
N ARG A 295 13.19 12.87 7.90
CA ARG A 295 12.34 13.44 6.85
C ARG A 295 11.65 14.73 7.29
N VAL A 296 11.07 14.74 8.49
CA VAL A 296 10.40 15.91 9.07
C VAL A 296 11.38 17.08 9.22
N TYR A 297 12.55 16.84 9.83
CA TYR A 297 13.56 17.88 10.00
C TYR A 297 14.14 18.38 8.66
N ARG A 298 14.27 17.50 7.65
CA ARG A 298 14.66 17.89 6.29
C ARG A 298 13.65 18.87 5.67
N GLU A 299 12.37 18.61 5.77
CA GLU A 299 11.32 19.49 5.24
C GLU A 299 11.32 20.85 5.96
N MET A 300 11.69 20.87 7.25
CA MET A 300 11.87 22.09 8.04
C MET A 300 13.23 22.77 7.79
N LYS A 301 14.10 22.21 6.95
CA LYS A 301 15.48 22.65 6.69
C LYS A 301 16.34 22.71 7.97
N ARG A 302 15.97 21.91 8.98
CA ARG A 302 16.75 21.76 10.24
C ARG A 302 17.83 20.67 10.02
N TRP A 303 18.87 21.03 9.27
CA TRP A 303 19.83 20.09 8.70
C TRP A 303 20.56 19.24 9.73
N ASP A 304 21.03 19.84 10.83
CA ASP A 304 21.77 19.11 11.87
C ASP A 304 20.88 18.10 12.58
N ALA A 305 19.63 18.47 12.89
CA ALA A 305 18.66 17.58 13.49
C ALA A 305 18.27 16.43 12.51
N ALA A 306 18.12 16.75 11.21
CA ALA A 306 17.85 15.76 10.18
C ALA A 306 18.99 14.76 10.05
N THR A 307 20.24 15.25 10.04
CA THR A 307 21.46 14.42 9.99
C THR A 307 21.54 13.49 11.21
N ALA A 308 21.39 14.05 12.42
CA ALA A 308 21.44 13.27 13.65
C ALA A 308 20.34 12.18 13.71
N ALA A 309 19.12 12.50 13.27
CA ALA A 309 18.02 11.54 13.20
C ALA A 309 18.32 10.43 12.16
N SER A 310 18.85 10.81 10.99
CA SER A 310 19.25 9.85 9.96
C SER A 310 20.37 8.91 10.43
N ASP A 311 21.34 9.42 11.19
CA ASP A 311 22.42 8.61 11.76
C ASP A 311 21.87 7.57 12.75
N ARG A 312 20.91 7.97 13.60
CA ARG A 312 20.24 7.03 14.50
C ARG A 312 19.44 5.95 13.75
N ALA A 313 18.77 6.34 12.65
CA ALA A 313 18.08 5.38 11.80
C ALA A 313 19.04 4.37 11.17
N LEU A 314 20.14 4.84 10.60
CA LEU A 314 21.17 3.99 9.97
C LEU A 314 21.85 3.04 10.97
N ALA A 315 22.05 3.47 12.22
CA ALA A 315 22.63 2.63 13.27
C ALA A 315 21.74 1.44 13.65
N LYS A 316 20.41 1.54 13.45
CA LYS A 316 19.41 0.51 13.79
C LYS A 316 19.00 -0.34 12.57
N ALA A 317 19.06 0.23 11.38
CA ALA A 317 18.55 -0.38 10.15
C ALA A 317 19.45 -1.49 9.63
N GLN A 318 18.83 -2.58 9.14
CA GLN A 318 19.48 -3.73 8.53
C GLN A 318 18.80 -4.10 7.21
N GLY A 319 19.44 -4.91 6.36
CA GLY A 319 18.87 -5.40 5.11
C GLY A 319 18.27 -4.30 4.24
N ILE A 320 17.09 -4.54 3.73
CA ILE A 320 16.36 -3.60 2.86
C ILE A 320 16.05 -2.27 3.59
N THR A 321 15.73 -2.31 4.88
CA THR A 321 15.50 -1.10 5.67
C THR A 321 16.75 -0.20 5.71
N ARG A 322 17.96 -0.78 5.79
CA ARG A 322 19.21 -0.03 5.71
C ARG A 322 19.39 0.61 4.33
N ILE A 323 19.10 -0.10 3.26
CA ILE A 323 19.14 0.44 1.89
C ILE A 323 18.23 1.66 1.75
N ASN A 324 16.99 1.57 2.27
CA ASN A 324 16.04 2.68 2.26
C ASN A 324 16.51 3.87 3.12
N ALA A 325 17.11 3.60 4.28
CA ALA A 325 17.70 4.64 5.12
C ALA A 325 18.88 5.35 4.44
N LEU A 326 19.74 4.62 3.72
CA LEU A 326 20.85 5.18 2.93
C LEU A 326 20.31 6.06 1.77
N LYS A 327 19.30 5.63 1.06
CA LYS A 327 18.62 6.45 0.02
C LYS A 327 18.04 7.73 0.63
N SER A 328 17.33 7.62 1.76
CA SER A 328 16.78 8.79 2.46
C SER A 328 17.86 9.76 2.93
N ARG A 329 19.04 9.23 3.34
CA ARG A 329 20.20 10.05 3.66
C ARG A 329 20.77 10.76 2.44
N ALA A 330 20.85 10.08 1.30
CA ALA A 330 21.27 10.70 0.05
C ALA A 330 20.33 11.84 -0.35
N ASP A 331 19.01 11.67 -0.20
CA ASP A 331 18.02 12.74 -0.45
C ASP A 331 18.20 13.92 0.50
N LEU A 332 18.58 13.68 1.76
CA LEU A 332 18.92 14.73 2.72
C LEU A 332 20.14 15.53 2.26
N GLU A 333 21.21 14.86 1.86
CA GLU A 333 22.45 15.53 1.40
C GLU A 333 22.20 16.31 0.10
N LEU A 334 21.37 15.78 -0.81
CA LEU A 334 20.92 16.53 -2.00
C LEU A 334 20.17 17.80 -1.65
N ALA A 335 19.25 17.72 -0.68
CA ALA A 335 18.50 18.89 -0.23
C ALA A 335 19.40 19.96 0.42
N ARG A 336 20.54 19.55 0.98
CA ARG A 336 21.60 20.44 1.52
C ARG A 336 22.52 20.97 0.43
N GLY A 337 22.48 20.44 -0.78
CA GLY A 337 23.37 20.80 -1.89
C GLY A 337 24.67 19.98 -1.94
N ASP A 338 24.88 19.00 -1.05
CA ASP A 338 26.08 18.15 -1.06
C ASP A 338 25.89 16.91 -1.96
N LYS A 339 26.07 17.13 -3.26
CA LYS A 339 25.98 16.06 -4.27
C LYS A 339 27.01 14.95 -4.05
N ALA A 340 28.21 15.30 -3.54
CA ALA A 340 29.29 14.33 -3.33
C ALA A 340 28.94 13.39 -2.16
N ALA A 341 28.40 13.91 -1.07
CA ALA A 341 27.90 13.09 0.03
C ALA A 341 26.72 12.22 -0.41
N ALA A 342 25.75 12.79 -1.13
CA ALA A 342 24.61 12.04 -1.66
C ALA A 342 25.06 10.86 -2.53
N ARG A 343 26.04 11.08 -3.42
CA ARG A 343 26.61 10.02 -4.25
C ARG A 343 27.21 8.90 -3.41
N ARG A 344 28.00 9.21 -2.36
CA ARG A 344 28.58 8.20 -1.48
C ARG A 344 27.52 7.31 -0.82
N PHE A 345 26.43 7.90 -0.34
CA PHE A 345 25.32 7.14 0.26
C PHE A 345 24.57 6.28 -0.76
N LEU A 346 24.36 6.77 -1.99
CA LEU A 346 23.78 5.95 -3.06
C LEU A 346 24.69 4.81 -3.49
N ASP A 347 26.01 5.03 -3.56
CA ASP A 347 26.98 3.96 -3.87
C ASP A 347 27.01 2.90 -2.76
N GLU A 348 26.86 3.29 -1.48
CA GLU A 348 26.71 2.34 -0.38
C GLU A 348 25.39 1.58 -0.47
N ALA A 349 24.28 2.27 -0.74
CA ALA A 349 22.97 1.66 -0.96
C ALA A 349 22.99 0.65 -2.12
N LEU A 350 23.69 1.00 -3.23
CA LEU A 350 23.84 0.12 -4.38
C LEU A 350 24.61 -1.16 -4.04
N ARG A 351 25.75 -1.03 -3.33
CA ARG A 351 26.51 -2.20 -2.86
C ARG A 351 25.66 -3.10 -1.95
N SER A 352 24.91 -2.48 -1.03
CA SER A 352 24.03 -3.23 -0.14
C SER A 352 22.89 -3.94 -0.92
N ALA A 353 22.30 -3.29 -1.92
CA ALA A 353 21.27 -3.89 -2.75
C ALA A 353 21.80 -5.03 -3.63
N GLN A 354 23.02 -4.92 -4.13
CA GLN A 354 23.69 -5.98 -4.91
C GLN A 354 24.10 -7.19 -4.06
N ALA A 355 24.21 -7.03 -2.76
CA ALA A 355 24.52 -8.11 -1.82
C ALA A 355 23.27 -8.86 -1.34
N LEU A 356 22.05 -8.38 -1.66
CA LEU A 356 20.80 -9.09 -1.35
C LEU A 356 20.70 -10.41 -2.12
N ALA A 357 19.89 -11.34 -1.60
CA ALA A 357 19.52 -12.54 -2.34
C ALA A 357 18.90 -12.17 -3.69
N PRO A 358 19.24 -12.87 -4.78
CA PRO A 358 18.69 -12.60 -6.10
C PRO A 358 17.16 -12.69 -6.11
N GLY A 359 16.50 -11.73 -6.78
CA GLY A 359 15.06 -11.67 -6.93
C GLY A 359 14.59 -10.32 -7.47
N LYS A 360 13.34 -10.24 -7.92
CA LYS A 360 12.75 -9.02 -8.51
C LYS A 360 12.96 -7.78 -7.63
N LYS A 361 12.74 -7.91 -6.31
CA LYS A 361 12.90 -6.79 -5.37
C LYS A 361 14.34 -6.26 -5.33
N ALA A 362 15.34 -7.16 -5.35
CA ALA A 362 16.75 -6.77 -5.40
C ALA A 362 17.07 -6.05 -6.73
N ASP A 363 16.60 -6.58 -7.85
CA ASP A 363 16.78 -6.00 -9.18
C ASP A 363 16.13 -4.62 -9.31
N ASP A 364 14.92 -4.46 -8.78
CA ASP A 364 14.20 -3.18 -8.76
C ASP A 364 14.94 -2.13 -7.91
N LEU A 365 15.46 -2.53 -6.73
CA LEU A 365 16.28 -1.66 -5.88
C LEU A 365 17.57 -1.22 -6.61
N VAL A 366 18.30 -2.16 -7.19
CA VAL A 366 19.54 -1.88 -7.94
C VAL A 366 19.25 -0.94 -9.11
N THR A 367 18.20 -1.21 -9.88
CA THR A 367 17.79 -0.38 -11.03
C THR A 367 17.39 1.01 -10.59
N GLY A 368 16.58 1.13 -9.54
CA GLY A 368 16.14 2.42 -8.99
C GLY A 368 17.31 3.26 -8.47
N ILE A 369 18.24 2.65 -7.74
CA ILE A 369 19.43 3.36 -7.21
C ILE A 369 20.35 3.80 -8.36
N ARG A 370 20.58 2.95 -9.36
CA ARG A 370 21.38 3.35 -10.56
C ARG A 370 20.76 4.53 -11.28
N LYS A 371 19.42 4.56 -11.43
CA LYS A 371 18.72 5.70 -12.03
C LYS A 371 18.91 6.98 -11.21
N GLN A 372 18.86 6.89 -9.87
CA GLN A 372 19.15 8.05 -9.01
C GLN A 372 20.58 8.55 -9.19
N ILE A 373 21.55 7.65 -9.22
CA ILE A 373 22.98 7.98 -9.46
C ILE A 373 23.15 8.69 -10.82
N LEU A 374 22.60 8.15 -11.90
CA LEU A 374 22.68 8.76 -13.23
C LEU A 374 22.05 10.16 -13.28
N SER A 375 20.96 10.37 -12.54
CA SER A 375 20.31 11.68 -12.46
C SER A 375 21.16 12.74 -11.74
N LEU A 376 22.05 12.32 -10.82
CA LEU A 376 23.02 13.22 -10.19
C LEU A 376 24.10 13.68 -11.15
N ASP A 377 24.60 12.75 -11.98
CA ASP A 377 25.67 13.00 -12.93
C ASP A 377 25.20 13.93 -14.06
N SER A 378 23.95 13.77 -14.53
CA SER A 378 23.38 14.58 -15.60
C SER A 378 23.10 16.04 -15.19
N LYS A 379 22.74 16.30 -13.94
CA LYS A 379 22.51 17.65 -13.38
C LYS A 379 23.81 18.38 -12.99
N GLY A 380 24.96 17.80 -13.24
CA GLY A 380 26.29 18.39 -12.98
C GLY A 380 26.96 18.96 -14.20
N GLN A 381 26.37 18.81 -15.40
CA GLN A 381 26.92 19.27 -16.67
C GLN A 381 26.20 20.50 -17.26
N GLY A 382 25.32 21.15 -16.51
CA GLY A 382 24.62 22.37 -16.93
C GLY A 382 25.06 23.61 -16.14
#